data_1d4982c423fc6b02ae592c5264f9e8bd
#
_entry.id   1d4982c423fc6b02ae592c5264f9e8bd
#
_cell.length_a   1.000
_cell.length_b   1.000
_cell.length_c   1.000
_cell.angle_alpha   90.00
_cell.angle_beta   90.00
_cell.angle_gamma   90.00
#
_symmetry.space_group_name_H-M   'P 1'
#
loop_
_entity.id
_entity.type
_entity.pdbx_description
1 polymer ?
#
loop_
_entity_poly.entity_id
_entity_poly.type
_entity_poly.pdbx_seq_one_letter_code
_entity_poly.pdbx_strand_id
1 'polypeptide(L)'
;MYYCNLRKNDFYFFAKTDEELSLVCETKNAPSKTINREDGWRAFKIEGQLDFSLIGILAKIAQLLANNGISIFAVSTFNTDYILVKDNNFDSAIKILSENNYEIK
;
A
#
# COMPACT_ATOMS: atom_id res chain seq x y z
N MET A 1 15.92 15.38 -5.78
CA MET A 1 16.04 14.66 -4.50
C MET A 1 15.00 15.21 -3.53
N TYR A 2 14.17 14.34 -3.01
CA TYR A 2 13.12 14.73 -2.08
C TYR A 2 13.60 14.52 -0.66
N TYR A 3 13.55 15.55 0.15
CA TYR A 3 13.84 15.46 1.57
C TYR A 3 12.55 15.33 2.32
N CYS A 4 12.29 14.16 2.85
CA CYS A 4 11.26 13.98 3.86
C CYS A 4 11.96 14.09 5.21
N ASN A 5 11.51 15.02 6.06
CA ASN A 5 11.93 15.02 7.44
C ASN A 5 11.35 13.76 8.08
N LEU A 6 12.24 12.81 8.35
CA LEU A 6 11.85 11.52 8.89
C LEU A 6 11.54 11.67 10.36
N ARG A 7 10.28 11.54 10.71
CA ARG A 7 9.86 11.44 12.11
C ARG A 7 9.76 9.97 12.46
N LYS A 8 10.10 9.65 13.69
CA LYS A 8 9.87 8.32 14.25
C LYS A 8 8.37 8.04 14.15
N ASN A 9 7.98 6.96 13.49
CA ASN A 9 6.62 6.51 13.21
C ASN A 9 5.99 7.07 11.93
N ASP A 10 6.69 7.85 11.14
CA ASP A 10 6.18 8.23 9.83
C ASP A 10 6.15 7.02 8.91
N PHE A 11 5.03 6.84 8.22
CA PHE A 11 4.88 5.82 7.19
C PHE A 11 5.41 6.38 5.88
N TYR A 12 6.45 5.76 5.32
CA TYR A 12 6.93 6.16 4.02
C TYR A 12 7.74 5.04 3.37
N PHE A 13 7.75 5.06 2.06
CA PHE A 13 8.60 4.20 1.23
C PHE A 13 9.32 5.05 0.21
N PHE A 14 10.59 4.77 0.01
CA PHE A 14 11.43 5.49 -0.93
C PHE A 14 12.06 4.49 -1.88
N ALA A 15 11.98 4.75 -3.19
CA ALA A 15 12.59 3.92 -4.20
C ALA A 15 13.37 4.76 -5.18
N LYS A 16 14.56 4.29 -5.50
CA LYS A 16 15.40 4.90 -6.52
C LYS A 16 15.71 3.87 -7.59
N THR A 17 15.44 4.24 -8.84
CA THR A 17 15.82 3.45 -9.99
C THR A 17 16.63 4.30 -10.95
N ASP A 18 17.06 3.73 -12.06
CA ASP A 18 17.76 4.50 -13.11
C ASP A 18 16.86 5.58 -13.70
N GLU A 19 15.56 5.41 -13.63
CA GLU A 19 14.59 6.27 -14.30
C GLU A 19 13.93 7.28 -13.38
N GLU A 20 13.87 7.00 -12.08
CA GLU A 20 13.09 7.85 -11.18
C GLU A 20 13.49 7.74 -9.72
N LEU A 21 13.07 8.76 -8.99
CA LEU A 21 13.02 8.74 -7.52
C LEU A 21 11.55 8.79 -7.13
N SER A 22 11.09 7.80 -6.39
CA SER A 22 9.70 7.70 -5.95
C SER A 22 9.60 7.75 -4.44
N LEU A 23 8.59 8.46 -3.95
CA LEU A 23 8.30 8.54 -2.53
C LEU A 23 6.80 8.27 -2.32
N VAL A 24 6.52 7.32 -1.45
CA VAL A 24 5.18 7.06 -0.94
C VAL A 24 5.16 7.47 0.51
N CYS A 25 4.34 8.43 0.88
CA CYS A 25 4.28 8.94 2.24
C CYS A 25 2.89 9.50 2.55
N GLU A 26 2.68 9.84 3.81
CA GLU A 26 1.46 10.55 4.19
C GLU A 26 1.39 11.88 3.44
N THR A 27 0.19 12.25 2.99
CA THR A 27 -0.02 13.47 2.19
C THR A 27 0.53 14.72 2.87
N LYS A 28 0.38 14.83 4.17
CA LYS A 28 0.88 15.98 4.95
C LYS A 28 2.39 16.13 4.91
N ASN A 29 3.11 15.06 4.61
CA ASN A 29 4.57 15.03 4.58
C ASN A 29 5.14 15.12 3.16
N ALA A 30 4.28 15.20 2.16
CA ALA A 30 4.72 15.24 0.77
C ALA A 30 5.48 16.54 0.47
N PRO A 31 6.60 16.46 -0.28
CA PRO A 31 7.31 17.66 -0.72
C PRO A 31 6.42 18.54 -1.59
N SER A 32 6.59 19.86 -1.48
CA SER A 32 5.81 20.81 -2.28
C SER A 32 6.18 20.81 -3.75
N LYS A 33 7.40 20.39 -4.09
CA LYS A 33 7.88 20.33 -5.46
C LYS A 33 8.03 18.89 -5.90
N THR A 34 7.17 18.47 -6.80
CA THR A 34 7.22 17.14 -7.39
C THR A 34 7.04 17.25 -8.90
N ILE A 35 7.62 16.33 -9.65
CA ILE A 35 7.42 16.28 -11.11
C ILE A 35 6.03 15.69 -11.37
N ASN A 36 5.72 14.58 -10.73
CA ASN A 36 4.42 13.93 -10.82
C ASN A 36 3.95 13.60 -9.41
N ARG A 37 2.64 13.69 -9.20
CA ARG A 37 2.07 13.40 -7.88
C ARG A 37 0.70 12.77 -8.03
N GLU A 38 0.45 11.75 -7.23
CA GLU A 38 -0.85 11.11 -7.18
C GLU A 38 -1.25 10.93 -5.72
N ASP A 39 -2.31 11.62 -5.31
CA ASP A 39 -2.85 11.58 -3.96
C ASP A 39 -4.10 10.69 -3.88
N GLY A 40 -4.59 10.52 -2.66
CA GLY A 40 -5.87 9.85 -2.44
C GLY A 40 -5.77 8.34 -2.28
N TRP A 41 -4.62 7.85 -1.87
CA TRP A 41 -4.42 6.44 -1.56
C TRP A 41 -4.58 6.20 -0.06
N ARG A 42 -5.14 5.07 0.29
CA ARG A 42 -5.19 4.59 1.67
C ARG A 42 -4.56 3.22 1.75
N ALA A 43 -3.87 2.97 2.84
CA ALA A 43 -3.09 1.75 3.02
C ALA A 43 -3.71 0.86 4.11
N PHE A 44 -3.63 -0.43 3.88
CA PHE A 44 -3.79 -1.41 4.95
C PHE A 44 -2.64 -2.41 4.86
N LYS A 45 -2.29 -2.98 6.00
CA LYS A 45 -1.21 -3.96 6.01
C LYS A 45 -1.77 -5.36 6.20
N ILE A 46 -1.08 -6.31 5.60
CA ILE A 46 -1.39 -7.71 5.80
C ILE A 46 -0.74 -8.13 7.10
N GLU A 47 -1.54 -8.37 8.13
CA GLU A 47 -1.04 -8.87 9.40
C GLU A 47 -1.03 -10.39 9.37
N GLY A 48 0.01 -10.92 9.94
CA GLY A 48 0.19 -12.35 10.03
C GLY A 48 1.68 -12.64 10.08
N GLN A 49 2.04 -13.70 10.77
CA GLN A 49 3.41 -14.17 10.70
C GLN A 49 3.64 -14.68 9.28
N LEU A 50 4.80 -14.35 8.73
CA LEU A 50 5.24 -14.90 7.46
C LEU A 50 5.50 -16.38 7.68
N ASP A 51 4.44 -17.15 7.67
CA ASP A 51 4.49 -18.60 7.66
C ASP A 51 4.49 -19.06 6.20
N PHE A 52 5.16 -20.13 5.91
CA PHE A 52 5.16 -20.73 4.57
C PHE A 52 3.74 -21.08 4.12
N SER A 53 2.82 -21.30 5.06
CA SER A 53 1.40 -21.54 4.74
C SER A 53 0.72 -20.32 4.14
N LEU A 54 1.32 -19.13 4.25
CA LEU A 54 0.77 -17.89 3.72
C LEU A 54 1.34 -17.52 2.35
N ILE A 55 2.05 -18.44 1.71
CA ILE A 55 2.58 -18.22 0.36
C ILE A 55 1.42 -17.88 -0.58
N GLY A 56 1.57 -16.78 -1.28
CA GLY A 56 0.56 -16.35 -2.27
C GLY A 56 -0.61 -15.56 -1.70
N ILE A 57 -0.59 -15.20 -0.42
CA ILE A 57 -1.69 -14.41 0.16
C ILE A 57 -1.83 -13.05 -0.54
N LEU A 58 -0.71 -12.39 -0.83
CA LEU A 58 -0.74 -11.12 -1.56
C LEU A 58 -1.33 -11.31 -2.96
N ALA A 59 -0.94 -12.38 -3.66
CA ALA A 59 -1.46 -12.68 -4.98
C ALA A 59 -2.97 -12.95 -4.94
N LYS A 60 -3.44 -13.67 -3.92
CA LYS A 60 -4.87 -13.96 -3.77
C LYS A 60 -5.67 -12.70 -3.51
N ILE A 61 -5.19 -11.83 -2.64
CA ILE A 61 -5.84 -10.56 -2.34
C ILE A 61 -5.85 -9.67 -3.58
N ALA A 62 -4.73 -9.57 -4.28
CA ALA A 62 -4.62 -8.78 -5.50
C ALA A 62 -5.60 -9.27 -6.56
N GLN A 63 -5.71 -10.57 -6.76
CA GLN A 63 -6.63 -11.15 -7.71
C GLN A 63 -8.09 -10.88 -7.33
N LEU A 64 -8.41 -11.03 -6.05
CA LEU A 64 -9.76 -10.79 -5.56
C LEU A 64 -10.20 -9.35 -5.78
N LEU A 65 -9.32 -8.39 -5.48
CA LEU A 65 -9.62 -6.98 -5.70
C LEU A 65 -9.69 -6.65 -7.18
N ALA A 66 -8.79 -7.21 -8.00
CA ALA A 66 -8.83 -7.02 -9.44
C ALA A 66 -10.11 -7.53 -10.06
N ASN A 67 -10.62 -8.68 -9.59
CA ASN A 67 -11.87 -9.24 -10.07
C ASN A 67 -13.07 -8.35 -9.76
N ASN A 68 -12.92 -7.45 -8.80
CA ASN A 68 -13.96 -6.48 -8.41
C ASN A 68 -13.66 -5.08 -8.94
N GLY A 69 -12.74 -4.95 -9.88
CA GLY A 69 -12.44 -3.69 -10.54
C GLY A 69 -11.65 -2.70 -9.69
N ILE A 70 -10.99 -3.19 -8.63
CA ILE A 70 -10.22 -2.32 -7.74
C ILE A 70 -8.74 -2.45 -8.04
N SER A 71 -8.13 -1.33 -8.44
CA SER A 71 -6.69 -1.25 -8.66
C SER A 71 -5.96 -1.15 -7.33
N ILE A 72 -4.83 -1.80 -7.24
CA ILE A 72 -4.00 -1.76 -6.03
C ILE A 72 -2.59 -1.31 -6.35
N PHE A 73 -1.92 -0.82 -5.31
CA PHE A 73 -0.50 -0.59 -5.29
C PHE A 73 0.05 -1.32 -4.07
N ALA A 74 1.03 -2.19 -4.27
CA ALA A 74 1.56 -3.00 -3.19
C ALA A 74 3.01 -2.68 -2.91
N VAL A 75 3.36 -2.61 -1.63
CA VAL A 75 4.72 -2.41 -1.17
C VAL A 75 5.03 -3.47 -0.11
N SER A 76 6.10 -4.19 -0.33
CA SER A 76 6.52 -5.24 0.59
C SER A 76 7.76 -4.82 1.36
N THR A 77 7.76 -5.08 2.66
CA THR A 77 8.94 -4.94 3.50
C THR A 77 9.39 -6.32 3.95
N PHE A 78 10.47 -6.37 4.73
CA PHE A 78 10.95 -7.64 5.25
C PHE A 78 9.90 -8.35 6.10
N ASN A 79 9.14 -7.59 6.89
CA ASN A 79 8.21 -8.17 7.85
C ASN A 79 6.76 -8.28 7.36
N THR A 80 6.36 -7.48 6.37
CA THR A 80 4.96 -7.41 6.03
C THR A 80 4.73 -6.81 4.64
N ASP A 81 3.51 -6.98 4.15
CA ASP A 81 3.05 -6.37 2.91
C ASP A 81 2.03 -5.29 3.21
N TYR A 82 2.12 -4.19 2.47
CA TYR A 82 1.15 -3.11 2.50
C TYR A 82 0.44 -3.03 1.17
N ILE A 83 -0.86 -2.86 1.23
CA ILE A 83 -1.69 -2.69 0.04
C ILE A 83 -2.34 -1.33 0.11
N LEU A 84 -2.20 -0.56 -0.97
CA LEU A 84 -2.80 0.74 -1.09
C LEU A 84 -3.88 0.70 -2.16
N VAL A 85 -5.03 1.27 -1.82
CA VAL A 85 -6.15 1.42 -2.74
C VAL A 85 -6.59 2.87 -2.71
N LYS A 86 -7.23 3.32 -3.79
CA LYS A 86 -7.76 4.69 -3.82
C LYS A 86 -8.80 4.85 -2.72
N ASP A 87 -8.85 6.04 -2.15
CA ASP A 87 -9.74 6.35 -1.03
C ASP A 87 -11.20 6.02 -1.33
N ASN A 88 -11.66 6.31 -2.55
CA ASN A 88 -13.03 6.02 -2.95
C ASN A 88 -13.35 4.52 -3.08
N ASN A 89 -12.33 3.67 -3.12
CA ASN A 89 -12.49 2.21 -3.18
C ASN A 89 -12.19 1.51 -1.86
N PHE A 90 -11.77 2.26 -0.86
CA PHE A 90 -11.29 1.66 0.39
C PHE A 90 -12.37 0.85 1.10
N ASP A 91 -13.55 1.43 1.27
CA ASP A 91 -14.65 0.74 1.95
C ASP A 91 -15.10 -0.51 1.19
N SER A 92 -15.14 -0.44 -0.14
CA SER A 92 -15.47 -1.59 -0.97
C SER A 92 -14.43 -2.69 -0.84
N ALA A 93 -13.15 -2.32 -0.82
CA ALA A 93 -12.06 -3.28 -0.66
C ALA A 93 -12.14 -3.99 0.69
N ILE A 94 -12.37 -3.26 1.77
CA ILE A 94 -12.52 -3.85 3.10
C ILE A 94 -13.70 -4.82 3.15
N LYS A 95 -14.83 -4.43 2.56
CA LYS A 95 -16.02 -5.27 2.50
C LYS A 95 -15.75 -6.58 1.76
N ILE A 96 -15.13 -6.49 0.59
CA ILE A 96 -14.81 -7.65 -0.23
C ILE A 96 -13.88 -8.61 0.52
N LEU A 97 -12.86 -8.07 1.16
CA LEU A 97 -11.92 -8.89 1.93
C LEU A 97 -12.60 -9.56 3.12
N SER A 98 -13.44 -8.83 3.83
CA SER A 98 -14.19 -9.38 4.98
C SER A 98 -15.12 -10.50 4.55
N GLU A 99 -15.80 -10.36 3.41
CA GLU A 99 -16.68 -11.38 2.87
C GLU A 99 -15.93 -12.65 2.44
N ASN A 100 -14.63 -12.53 2.20
CA ASN A 100 -13.77 -13.65 1.80
C ASN A 100 -12.87 -14.13 2.94
N ASN A 101 -13.30 -13.90 4.18
CA ASN A 101 -12.67 -14.41 5.40
C ASN A 101 -11.32 -13.79 5.75
N TYR A 102 -11.01 -12.62 5.20
CA TYR A 102 -9.86 -11.86 5.64
C TYR A 102 -10.27 -10.92 6.77
N GLU A 103 -9.50 -10.94 7.85
CA GLU A 103 -9.74 -10.06 8.98
C GLU A 103 -8.98 -8.75 8.78
N ILE A 104 -9.72 -7.64 8.77
CA ILE A 104 -9.14 -6.32 8.59
C ILE A 104 -9.16 -5.57 9.92
N LYS A 105 -8.00 -5.12 10.32
CA LYS A 105 -7.85 -4.37 11.57
C LYS A 105 -7.47 -2.92 11.31
#